data_e873610166c4b855a79332cff85441b9
#
_entry.id   e873610166c4b855a79332cff85441b9
#
_cell.length_a   1.000
_cell.length_b   1.000
_cell.length_c   1.000
_cell.angle_alpha   90.00
_cell.angle_beta   90.00
_cell.angle_gamma   90.00
#
_symmetry.space_group_name_H-M   'P 1'
#
loop_
_entity.id
_entity.type
_entity.pdbx_description
1 polymer ?
#
loop_
_entity_poly.entity_id
_entity_poly.type
_entity_poly.pdbx_seq_one_letter_code
_entity_poly.pdbx_strand_id
1 'polypeptide(L)'
;MSKHLASQLGPAITVNTLALGPFPSKMMKATLESFSDEISSALPMQRIGRPEDVAGACLWLSSKAGGWVTGTVVPIDGGSLIVSTAKL
;
A
#
# COMPACT_ATOMS: atom_id res chain seq x y z
N MET A 1 12.38 3.81 9.77
CA MET A 1 12.38 5.30 9.76
C MET A 1 11.05 5.89 10.20
N SER A 2 9.92 5.43 9.66
CA SER A 2 8.62 5.99 10.04
C SER A 2 8.30 5.82 11.53
N LYS A 3 8.66 4.69 12.12
CA LYS A 3 8.43 4.45 13.56
C LYS A 3 9.21 5.42 14.44
N HIS A 4 10.46 5.70 14.05
CA HIS A 4 11.28 6.65 14.78
C HIS A 4 10.72 8.06 14.68
N LEU A 5 10.35 8.50 13.47
CA LEU A 5 9.73 9.81 13.29
C LEU A 5 8.39 9.91 14.03
N ALA A 6 7.59 8.83 14.00
CA ALA A 6 6.32 8.83 14.70
C ALA A 6 6.49 9.03 16.21
N SER A 7 7.51 8.38 16.79
CA SER A 7 7.76 8.52 18.24
C SER A 7 8.22 9.92 18.62
N GLN A 8 8.91 10.60 17.72
CA GLN A 8 9.40 11.97 17.99
C GLN A 8 8.36 13.06 17.71
N LEU A 9 7.49 12.86 16.73
CA LEU A 9 6.54 13.88 16.29
C LEU A 9 5.18 13.81 16.97
N GLY A 10 4.87 12.70 17.64
CA GLY A 10 3.65 12.64 18.43
C GLY A 10 3.72 13.58 19.63
N PRO A 11 2.57 14.07 20.11
CA PRO A 11 1.22 13.84 19.62
C PRO A 11 0.78 14.79 18.48
N ALA A 12 1.66 15.70 18.05
CA ALA A 12 1.29 16.72 17.08
C ALA A 12 1.05 16.19 15.68
N ILE A 13 1.82 15.16 15.29
CA ILE A 13 1.80 14.63 13.92
C ILE A 13 1.81 13.10 13.96
N THR A 14 1.00 12.46 13.09
CA THR A 14 1.10 11.02 12.83
C THR A 14 1.97 10.78 11.60
N VAL A 15 2.76 9.71 11.64
CA VAL A 15 3.64 9.34 10.53
C VAL A 15 3.41 7.88 10.20
N ASN A 16 2.93 7.60 8.98
CA ASN A 16 2.65 6.25 8.52
C ASN A 16 3.22 6.04 7.13
N THR A 17 3.45 4.79 6.79
CA THR A 17 4.00 4.40 5.49
C THR A 17 3.00 3.53 4.73
N LEU A 18 2.80 3.81 3.45
CA LEU A 18 2.01 2.96 2.56
C LEU A 18 2.98 2.14 1.72
N ALA A 19 2.88 0.82 1.83
CA ALA A 19 3.68 -0.10 1.03
C ALA A 19 2.82 -0.59 -0.14
N LEU A 20 3.05 -0.02 -1.32
CA LEU A 20 2.21 -0.28 -2.50
C LEU A 20 2.68 -1.52 -3.27
N GLY A 21 1.74 -2.35 -3.70
CA GLY A 21 1.97 -3.43 -4.63
C GLY A 21 1.84 -2.99 -6.08
N PRO A 22 1.37 -3.88 -6.99
CA PRO A 22 1.23 -3.53 -8.40
C PRO A 22 0.14 -2.48 -8.64
N PHE A 23 0.56 -1.29 -9.00
CA PHE A 23 -0.32 -0.18 -9.38
C PHE A 23 0.08 0.36 -10.76
N PRO A 24 -0.87 0.89 -11.54
CA PRO A 24 -0.52 1.53 -12.80
C PRO A 24 0.38 2.74 -12.57
N SER A 25 1.49 2.79 -13.30
CA SER A 25 2.41 3.93 -13.29
C SER A 25 3.08 4.01 -14.65
N LYS A 26 3.75 5.13 -14.92
CA LYS A 26 4.48 5.27 -16.19
C LYS A 26 5.54 4.19 -16.35
N MET A 27 6.23 3.83 -15.29
CA MET A 27 7.27 2.81 -15.32
C MET A 27 6.70 1.41 -15.52
N MET A 28 5.51 1.15 -15.02
CA MET A 28 4.87 -0.16 -15.08
C MET A 28 3.96 -0.32 -16.29
N LYS A 29 3.72 0.74 -17.07
CA LYS A 29 2.73 0.71 -18.15
C LYS A 29 2.99 -0.41 -19.16
N ALA A 30 4.20 -0.53 -19.68
CA ALA A 30 4.53 -1.57 -20.66
C ALA A 30 4.41 -2.96 -20.07
N THR A 31 4.85 -3.15 -18.83
CA THR A 31 4.74 -4.44 -18.13
C THR A 31 3.28 -4.81 -17.92
N LEU A 32 2.44 -3.86 -17.49
CA LEU A 32 1.03 -4.11 -17.26
C LEU A 32 0.26 -4.40 -18.56
N GLU A 33 0.60 -3.73 -19.64
CA GLU A 33 -0.01 -3.99 -20.94
C GLU A 33 0.28 -5.43 -21.42
N SER A 34 1.49 -5.92 -21.16
CA SER A 34 1.92 -7.26 -21.61
C SER A 34 1.52 -8.38 -20.67
N PHE A 35 1.50 -8.11 -19.35
CA PHE A 35 1.37 -9.15 -18.32
C PHE A 35 0.28 -8.90 -17.29
N SER A 36 -0.68 -8.00 -17.57
CA SER A 36 -1.69 -7.63 -16.57
C SER A 36 -2.51 -8.82 -16.10
N ASP A 37 -2.89 -9.72 -16.99
CA ASP A 37 -3.69 -10.89 -16.61
C ASP A 37 -2.89 -11.86 -15.74
N GLU A 38 -1.62 -12.06 -16.05
CA GLU A 38 -0.74 -12.92 -15.27
C GLU A 38 -0.49 -12.34 -13.88
N ILE A 39 -0.25 -11.04 -13.79
CA ILE A 39 -0.04 -10.35 -12.52
C ILE A 39 -1.33 -10.41 -11.70
N SER A 40 -2.46 -10.10 -12.31
CA SER A 40 -3.76 -10.10 -11.61
C SER A 40 -4.11 -11.48 -11.07
N SER A 41 -3.91 -12.53 -11.86
CA SER A 41 -4.25 -13.88 -11.42
C SER A 41 -3.32 -14.40 -10.32
N ALA A 42 -2.10 -13.87 -10.23
CA ALA A 42 -1.15 -14.25 -9.18
C ALA A 42 -1.46 -13.59 -7.83
N LEU A 43 -2.30 -12.56 -7.80
CA LEU A 43 -2.63 -11.85 -6.57
C LEU A 43 -3.88 -12.45 -5.91
N PRO A 44 -3.92 -12.58 -4.57
CA PRO A 44 -5.12 -13.05 -3.87
C PRO A 44 -6.38 -12.25 -4.22
N MET A 45 -6.28 -10.95 -4.40
CA MET A 45 -7.43 -10.13 -4.77
C MET A 45 -7.73 -10.14 -6.26
N GLN A 46 -6.92 -10.81 -7.05
CA GLN A 46 -7.12 -11.06 -8.48
C GLN A 46 -7.31 -9.80 -9.34
N ARG A 47 -6.69 -8.71 -8.93
CA ARG A 47 -6.68 -7.47 -9.70
C ARG A 47 -5.49 -6.60 -9.31
N ILE A 48 -5.12 -5.72 -10.22
CA ILE A 48 -4.12 -4.69 -9.98
C ILE A 48 -4.77 -3.55 -9.19
N GLY A 49 -3.98 -2.85 -8.41
CA GLY A 49 -4.48 -1.72 -7.62
C GLY A 49 -5.03 -0.60 -8.49
N ARG A 50 -5.94 0.18 -7.92
CA ARG A 50 -6.56 1.34 -8.55
C ARG A 50 -6.24 2.59 -7.74
N PRO A 51 -6.31 3.78 -8.34
CA PRO A 51 -6.08 5.02 -7.59
C PRO A 51 -6.95 5.14 -6.34
N GLU A 52 -8.19 4.64 -6.38
CA GLU A 52 -9.10 4.67 -5.24
C GLU A 52 -8.58 3.88 -4.05
N ASP A 53 -7.81 2.82 -4.29
CA ASP A 53 -7.25 1.99 -3.21
C ASP A 53 -6.24 2.79 -2.38
N VAL A 54 -5.43 3.62 -3.03
CA VAL A 54 -4.48 4.49 -2.34
C VAL A 54 -5.19 5.68 -1.72
N ALA A 55 -6.11 6.31 -2.46
CA ALA A 55 -6.86 7.48 -1.99
C ALA A 55 -7.63 7.16 -0.72
N GLY A 56 -8.29 6.01 -0.66
CA GLY A 56 -9.03 5.60 0.53
C GLY A 56 -8.14 5.46 1.76
N ALA A 57 -6.95 4.88 1.61
CA ALA A 57 -5.99 4.76 2.70
C ALA A 57 -5.49 6.12 3.16
N CYS A 58 -5.20 7.03 2.23
CA CYS A 58 -4.76 8.39 2.57
C CYS A 58 -5.85 9.15 3.32
N LEU A 59 -7.10 9.04 2.87
CA LEU A 59 -8.23 9.68 3.55
C LEU A 59 -8.40 9.16 4.97
N TRP A 60 -8.30 7.84 5.15
CA TRP A 60 -8.40 7.24 6.48
C TRP A 60 -7.31 7.77 7.40
N LEU A 61 -6.05 7.70 6.97
CA LEU A 61 -4.92 8.07 7.82
C LEU A 61 -4.84 9.57 8.09
N SER A 62 -5.39 10.40 7.22
CA SER A 62 -5.38 11.86 7.41
C SER A 62 -6.65 12.40 8.07
N SER A 63 -7.65 11.55 8.31
CA SER A 63 -8.90 11.94 8.95
C SER A 63 -8.86 11.67 10.46
N LYS A 64 -9.92 12.06 11.17
CA LYS A 64 -10.07 11.75 12.60
C LYS A 64 -10.08 10.25 12.85
N ALA A 65 -10.56 9.45 11.90
CA ALA A 65 -10.56 7.99 12.03
C ALA A 65 -9.15 7.42 12.14
N GLY A 66 -8.15 8.07 11.54
CA GLY A 66 -6.75 7.67 11.65
C GLY A 66 -5.99 8.40 12.75
N GLY A 67 -6.67 9.13 13.60
CA GLY A 67 -6.02 10.02 14.59
C GLY A 67 -5.18 9.30 15.63
N TRP A 68 -5.37 8.01 15.82
CA TRP A 68 -4.55 7.23 16.75
C TRP A 68 -3.70 6.18 16.04
N VAL A 69 -3.49 6.34 14.74
CA VAL A 69 -2.66 5.45 13.93
C VAL A 69 -1.36 6.18 13.59
N THR A 70 -0.26 5.69 14.11
CA THR A 70 1.06 6.27 13.82
C THR A 70 2.13 5.20 13.90
N GLY A 71 3.20 5.36 13.14
CA GLY A 71 4.30 4.41 13.11
C GLY A 71 4.00 3.13 12.36
N THR A 72 2.90 3.07 11.64
CA THR A 72 2.42 1.85 10.98
C THR A 72 2.88 1.79 9.53
N VAL A 73 3.12 0.56 9.05
CA VAL A 73 3.29 0.28 7.62
C VAL A 73 2.02 -0.42 7.15
N VAL A 74 1.31 0.18 6.22
CA VAL A 74 0.05 -0.37 5.68
C VAL A 74 0.31 -0.92 4.28
N PRO A 75 0.31 -2.25 4.08
CA PRO A 75 0.44 -2.82 2.74
C PRO A 75 -0.85 -2.63 1.95
N ILE A 76 -0.73 -2.07 0.74
CA ILE A 76 -1.85 -1.93 -0.19
C ILE A 76 -1.41 -2.63 -1.47
N ASP A 77 -1.56 -3.94 -1.49
CA ASP A 77 -0.87 -4.78 -2.46
C ASP A 77 -1.72 -5.95 -3.00
N GLY A 78 -3.01 -6.01 -2.64
CA GLY A 78 -3.86 -7.11 -3.07
C GLY A 78 -3.41 -8.47 -2.58
N GLY A 79 -2.54 -8.52 -1.57
CA GLY A 79 -2.03 -9.77 -1.00
C GLY A 79 -0.69 -10.22 -1.58
N SER A 80 -0.03 -9.40 -2.41
CA SER A 80 1.23 -9.82 -3.04
C SER A 80 2.32 -10.16 -2.02
N LEU A 81 2.38 -9.44 -0.91
CA LEU A 81 3.36 -9.72 0.13
C LEU A 81 3.15 -11.10 0.76
N ILE A 82 1.89 -11.46 1.00
CA ILE A 82 1.54 -12.77 1.58
C ILE A 82 1.95 -13.89 0.66
N VAL A 83 1.68 -13.75 -0.64
CA VAL A 83 2.06 -14.76 -1.64
C VAL A 83 3.58 -14.92 -1.71
N SER A 84 4.32 -13.81 -1.74
CA SER A 84 5.78 -13.84 -1.76
C SER A 84 6.34 -14.53 -0.51
N THR A 85 5.77 -14.24 0.66
CA THR A 85 6.19 -14.85 1.92
C THR A 85 5.89 -16.35 1.94
N ALA A 86 4.73 -16.76 1.42
CA ALA A 86 4.32 -18.16 1.40
C ALA A 86 5.22 -19.03 0.51
N LYS A 87 5.92 -18.45 -0.45
CA LYS A 87 6.84 -19.15 -1.34
C LYS A 87 8.23 -19.35 -0.73
N LEU A 88 8.50 -18.69 0.37
CA LEU A 88 9.77 -18.84 1.07
C LEU A 88 9.74 -20.04 2.01
#